data_a094a951d925d41edaaf8f5033428f74
#
_entry.id   a094a951d925d41edaaf8f5033428f74
#
_cell.length_a   1.000
_cell.length_b   1.000
_cell.length_c   1.000
_cell.angle_alpha   90.00
_cell.angle_beta   90.00
_cell.angle_gamma   90.00
#
_symmetry.space_group_name_H-M   'P 1'
#
loop_
_entity.id
_entity.type
_entity.pdbx_description
1 polymer ?
#
loop_
_entity_poly.entity_id
_entity_poly.type
_entity_poly.pdbx_seq_one_letter_code
_entity_poly.pdbx_strand_id
1 'polypeptide(L)'
;MKEIKSNGLENIISQAIEEMKSEQGDHFSLEKINLAELERRTGISRAKMRRFKKNGFVFKPHGLEGRKAPRTILTGYTAILDDLLRKGITNSSVCLERLRAVGFSGGLTTVKDYIAAKRQLVAPQGSRGRRFTTEPGEAYQMDWGFTKVVDYDGSEYNAACFAMVCHHCGQQYIEFFPNAKQENLFIGMLHAFGYMGIPKYVLTGNMKSVVLHRDFEGHPVWQKDYESFMKTVGFQTKLCKPRHPFTKGKVERLVRFVKENFLAGRVLGNITDLNRAALEWCSRQNSSYHNATAGVPQELHESW
;
A
#
# COMPACT_ATOMS: atom_id res chain seq x y z
N MET A 1 -12.50 -0.60 -16.85
CA MET A 1 -12.26 -1.73 -17.80
C MET A 1 -13.13 -1.71 -19.08
N LYS A 2 -14.16 -0.85 -19.21
CA LYS A 2 -14.96 -0.69 -20.46
C LYS A 2 -14.39 0.37 -21.43
N GLU A 3 -13.70 1.39 -20.94
CA GLU A 3 -13.06 2.44 -21.78
C GLU A 3 -11.89 1.92 -22.62
N ILE A 4 -11.15 0.93 -22.13
CA ILE A 4 -10.00 0.36 -22.86
C ILE A 4 -10.44 -0.44 -24.12
N LYS A 5 -11.70 -0.90 -24.20
CA LYS A 5 -12.18 -1.71 -25.33
C LYS A 5 -12.62 -0.90 -26.55
N SER A 6 -13.09 0.34 -26.40
CA SER A 6 -13.46 1.17 -27.57
C SER A 6 -12.20 1.81 -28.18
N ASN A 7 -11.33 2.40 -27.38
CA ASN A 7 -10.06 3.00 -27.84
C ASN A 7 -9.14 1.99 -28.55
N GLY A 8 -9.13 0.73 -28.13
CA GLY A 8 -8.35 -0.31 -28.81
C GLY A 8 -8.83 -0.64 -30.21
N LEU A 9 -10.15 -0.69 -30.43
CA LEU A 9 -10.74 -0.99 -31.77
C LEU A 9 -10.56 0.18 -32.73
N GLU A 10 -10.70 1.40 -32.25
CA GLU A 10 -10.49 2.63 -33.01
C GLU A 10 -9.05 2.72 -33.52
N ASN A 11 -8.10 2.52 -32.64
CA ASN A 11 -6.67 2.56 -32.98
C ASN A 11 -6.30 1.49 -34.00
N ILE A 12 -6.78 0.25 -33.83
CA ILE A 12 -6.50 -0.86 -34.76
C ILE A 12 -7.06 -0.55 -36.15
N ILE A 13 -8.30 -0.03 -36.26
CA ILE A 13 -8.92 0.29 -37.52
C ILE A 13 -8.23 1.49 -38.18
N SER A 14 -7.94 2.54 -37.42
CA SER A 14 -7.26 3.74 -37.93
C SER A 14 -5.87 3.43 -38.45
N GLN A 15 -5.11 2.63 -37.71
CA GLN A 15 -3.78 2.19 -38.13
C GLN A 15 -3.83 1.38 -39.43
N ALA A 16 -4.75 0.41 -39.53
CA ALA A 16 -4.90 -0.40 -40.77
C ALA A 16 -5.35 0.44 -41.97
N ILE A 17 -6.17 1.47 -41.76
CA ILE A 17 -6.57 2.41 -42.83
C ILE A 17 -5.38 3.27 -43.28
N GLU A 18 -4.54 3.73 -42.36
CA GLU A 18 -3.33 4.49 -42.68
C GLU A 18 -2.30 3.66 -43.43
N GLU A 19 -2.10 2.40 -43.05
CA GLU A 19 -1.26 1.45 -43.77
C GLU A 19 -1.75 1.25 -45.19
N MET A 20 -3.05 1.01 -45.39
CA MET A 20 -3.67 0.87 -46.74
C MET A 20 -3.55 2.17 -47.54
N LYS A 21 -3.67 3.33 -46.94
CA LYS A 21 -3.48 4.61 -47.58
C LYS A 21 -2.02 4.83 -48.01
N SER A 22 -1.06 4.45 -47.19
CA SER A 22 0.36 4.52 -47.53
C SER A 22 0.75 3.60 -48.71
N GLU A 23 0.13 2.40 -48.79
CA GLU A 23 0.40 1.42 -49.84
C GLU A 23 -0.23 1.83 -51.21
N GLN A 24 -1.40 2.45 -51.19
CA GLN A 24 -2.16 2.79 -52.40
C GLN A 24 -1.89 4.21 -52.90
N GLY A 25 -1.26 5.05 -52.10
CA GLY A 25 -0.94 6.43 -52.48
C GLY A 25 -2.16 7.23 -52.95
N ASP A 26 -2.00 7.93 -54.07
CA ASP A 26 -3.07 8.78 -54.66
C ASP A 26 -4.32 8.02 -55.14
N HIS A 27 -4.25 6.68 -55.26
CA HIS A 27 -5.38 5.83 -55.62
C HIS A 27 -6.25 5.41 -54.44
N PHE A 28 -5.87 5.76 -53.20
CA PHE A 28 -6.64 5.43 -52.00
C PHE A 28 -7.92 6.25 -51.90
N SER A 29 -9.06 5.55 -51.71
CA SER A 29 -10.33 6.20 -51.42
C SER A 29 -11.01 5.49 -50.24
N LEU A 30 -11.33 6.24 -49.22
CA LEU A 30 -12.00 5.73 -48.00
C LEU A 30 -13.40 5.17 -48.35
N GLU A 31 -14.07 5.75 -49.33
CA GLU A 31 -15.38 5.28 -49.79
C GLU A 31 -15.31 3.94 -50.51
N LYS A 32 -14.21 3.68 -51.22
CA LYS A 32 -13.99 2.45 -51.99
C LYS A 32 -13.12 1.42 -51.24
N ILE A 33 -12.84 1.66 -49.96
CA ILE A 33 -11.98 0.79 -49.17
C ILE A 33 -12.46 -0.67 -49.20
N ASN A 34 -11.51 -1.59 -49.40
CA ASN A 34 -11.77 -3.02 -49.44
C ASN A 34 -11.96 -3.57 -48.01
N LEU A 35 -13.23 -3.85 -47.65
CA LEU A 35 -13.58 -4.36 -46.32
C LEU A 35 -13.06 -5.77 -46.04
N ALA A 36 -12.81 -6.59 -47.08
CA ALA A 36 -12.23 -7.91 -46.89
C ALA A 36 -10.76 -7.84 -46.55
N GLU A 37 -10.04 -6.86 -47.10
CA GLU A 37 -8.65 -6.58 -46.75
C GLU A 37 -8.55 -6.02 -45.33
N LEU A 38 -9.42 -5.09 -44.99
CA LEU A 38 -9.47 -4.49 -43.66
C LEU A 38 -9.80 -5.54 -42.58
N GLU A 39 -10.70 -6.51 -42.89
CA GLU A 39 -10.98 -7.66 -42.01
C GLU A 39 -9.75 -8.53 -41.80
N ARG A 40 -8.97 -8.83 -42.86
CA ARG A 40 -7.75 -9.63 -42.77
C ARG A 40 -6.69 -8.96 -41.88
N ARG A 41 -6.51 -7.63 -42.00
CA ARG A 41 -5.51 -6.88 -41.24
C ARG A 41 -5.89 -6.69 -39.78
N THR A 42 -7.18 -6.51 -39.50
CA THR A 42 -7.65 -6.13 -38.15
C THR A 42 -8.27 -7.27 -37.37
N GLY A 43 -8.64 -8.38 -38.02
CA GLY A 43 -9.41 -9.46 -37.40
C GLY A 43 -10.86 -9.08 -37.05
N ILE A 44 -11.34 -7.90 -37.47
CA ILE A 44 -12.68 -7.40 -37.16
C ILE A 44 -13.61 -7.75 -38.30
N SER A 45 -14.77 -8.39 -38.00
CA SER A 45 -15.69 -8.88 -39.01
C SER A 45 -16.22 -7.78 -39.95
N ARG A 46 -16.41 -8.13 -41.23
CA ARG A 46 -16.96 -7.24 -42.28
C ARG A 46 -18.29 -6.60 -41.89
N ALA A 47 -19.14 -7.34 -41.17
CA ALA A 47 -20.41 -6.81 -40.69
C ALA A 47 -20.22 -5.59 -39.77
N LYS A 48 -19.23 -5.64 -38.92
CA LYS A 48 -18.85 -4.53 -37.99
C LYS A 48 -18.20 -3.40 -38.81
N MET A 49 -17.31 -3.71 -39.75
CA MET A 49 -16.68 -2.74 -40.63
C MET A 49 -17.67 -1.96 -41.52
N ARG A 50 -18.74 -2.60 -41.99
CA ARG A 50 -19.83 -1.91 -42.75
C ARG A 50 -20.48 -0.81 -41.91
N ARG A 51 -20.65 -1.01 -40.60
CA ARG A 51 -21.19 0.04 -39.70
C ARG A 51 -20.24 1.22 -39.59
N PHE A 52 -18.94 0.96 -39.45
CA PHE A 52 -17.95 2.03 -39.38
C PHE A 52 -17.82 2.77 -40.73
N LYS A 53 -17.81 2.06 -41.86
CA LYS A 53 -17.77 2.65 -43.19
C LYS A 53 -18.96 3.57 -43.44
N LYS A 54 -20.19 3.19 -43.02
CA LYS A 54 -21.40 4.00 -43.13
C LYS A 54 -21.28 5.37 -42.45
N ASN A 55 -20.44 5.47 -41.40
CA ASN A 55 -20.15 6.70 -40.66
C ASN A 55 -18.80 7.33 -41.06
N GLY A 56 -18.24 6.96 -42.24
CA GLY A 56 -16.95 7.46 -42.72
C GLY A 56 -15.77 7.11 -41.77
N PHE A 57 -15.86 6.00 -41.02
CA PHE A 57 -14.92 5.59 -39.98
C PHE A 57 -14.71 6.63 -38.86
N VAL A 58 -15.69 7.53 -38.69
CA VAL A 58 -15.73 8.44 -37.56
C VAL A 58 -16.28 7.69 -36.35
N PHE A 59 -15.43 7.51 -35.34
CA PHE A 59 -15.80 6.84 -34.11
C PHE A 59 -16.49 7.84 -33.19
N LYS A 60 -17.76 7.68 -33.00
CA LYS A 60 -18.55 8.48 -32.06
C LYS A 60 -18.80 7.65 -30.80
N PRO A 61 -18.63 8.20 -29.62
CA PRO A 61 -19.03 7.50 -28.40
C PRO A 61 -20.52 7.13 -28.49
N HIS A 62 -20.87 5.98 -27.91
CA HIS A 62 -22.26 5.53 -27.93
C HIS A 62 -23.14 6.59 -27.24
N GLY A 63 -24.25 6.98 -27.87
CA GLY A 63 -25.11 8.08 -27.38
C GLY A 63 -25.70 7.89 -25.98
N LEU A 64 -25.53 6.68 -25.38
CA LEU A 64 -25.86 6.38 -23.99
C LEU A 64 -24.62 6.32 -23.09
N GLU A 65 -23.42 6.52 -23.63
CA GLU A 65 -22.18 6.51 -22.88
C GLU A 65 -22.17 7.74 -21.92
N GLY A 66 -21.94 7.48 -20.65
CA GLY A 66 -22.00 8.51 -19.61
C GLY A 66 -23.41 8.92 -19.13
N ARG A 67 -24.49 8.44 -19.78
CA ARG A 67 -25.85 8.67 -19.26
C ARG A 67 -26.09 7.88 -17.98
N LYS A 68 -26.33 8.58 -16.89
CA LYS A 68 -26.81 7.99 -15.63
C LYS A 68 -28.32 7.76 -15.78
N ALA A 69 -28.79 6.57 -15.45
CA ALA A 69 -30.21 6.29 -15.39
C ALA A 69 -30.86 7.24 -14.36
N PRO A 70 -31.98 7.92 -14.71
CA PRO A 70 -32.65 8.88 -13.81
C PRO A 70 -33.21 8.19 -12.54
N ARG A 71 -33.50 6.90 -12.64
CA ARG A 71 -33.93 6.05 -11.52
C ARG A 71 -33.10 4.77 -11.48
N THR A 72 -32.62 4.43 -10.30
CA THR A 72 -31.90 3.17 -10.02
C THR A 72 -32.67 2.41 -8.94
N ILE A 73 -32.34 1.13 -8.73
CA ILE A 73 -32.91 0.33 -7.64
C ILE A 73 -32.68 0.95 -6.26
N LEU A 74 -31.69 1.85 -6.13
CA LEU A 74 -31.42 2.62 -4.90
C LEU A 74 -32.27 3.88 -4.77
N THR A 75 -33.04 4.24 -5.79
CA THR A 75 -33.92 5.43 -5.72
C THR A 75 -34.93 5.25 -4.56
N GLY A 76 -34.96 6.19 -3.63
CA GLY A 76 -35.74 6.11 -2.40
C GLY A 76 -34.95 5.60 -1.19
N TYR A 77 -33.80 4.94 -1.38
CA TYR A 77 -32.96 4.40 -0.30
C TYR A 77 -31.65 5.17 -0.11
N THR A 78 -31.33 6.09 -1.01
CA THR A 78 -30.08 6.85 -1.00
C THR A 78 -29.91 7.70 0.27
N ALA A 79 -30.97 8.28 0.79
CA ALA A 79 -30.94 9.08 2.02
C ALA A 79 -30.48 8.25 3.23
N ILE A 80 -30.92 7.00 3.31
CA ILE A 80 -30.55 6.07 4.39
C ILE A 80 -29.06 5.72 4.26
N LEU A 81 -28.58 5.43 3.03
CA LEU A 81 -27.15 5.17 2.80
C LEU A 81 -26.29 6.39 3.11
N ASP A 82 -26.71 7.58 2.70
CA ASP A 82 -25.99 8.81 2.95
C ASP A 82 -25.90 9.10 4.47
N ASP A 83 -26.96 8.84 5.25
CA ASP A 83 -26.92 8.95 6.69
C ASP A 83 -25.98 7.93 7.35
N LEU A 84 -26.01 6.67 6.91
CA LEU A 84 -25.08 5.65 7.37
C LEU A 84 -23.62 6.04 7.06
N LEU A 85 -23.36 6.58 5.88
CA LEU A 85 -22.01 7.03 5.49
C LEU A 85 -21.54 8.22 6.32
N ARG A 86 -22.40 9.20 6.60
CA ARG A 86 -22.09 10.33 7.51
C ARG A 86 -21.78 9.86 8.93
N LYS A 87 -22.41 8.78 9.39
CA LYS A 87 -22.12 8.12 10.67
C LYS A 87 -20.86 7.24 10.61
N GLY A 88 -20.15 7.20 9.48
CA GLY A 88 -18.92 6.42 9.29
C GLY A 88 -19.15 4.92 9.06
N ILE A 89 -20.38 4.47 8.83
CA ILE A 89 -20.72 3.07 8.57
C ILE A 89 -20.49 2.79 7.08
N THR A 90 -19.34 2.23 6.75
CA THR A 90 -18.91 1.93 5.37
C THR A 90 -18.93 0.44 5.03
N ASN A 91 -19.26 -0.43 5.99
CA ASN A 91 -19.40 -1.85 5.74
C ASN A 91 -20.64 -2.12 4.87
N SER A 92 -20.41 -2.52 3.62
CA SER A 92 -21.46 -2.73 2.63
C SER A 92 -22.47 -3.81 3.01
N SER A 93 -22.06 -4.84 3.78
CA SER A 93 -22.96 -5.89 4.26
C SER A 93 -23.90 -5.35 5.33
N VAL A 94 -23.38 -4.54 6.26
CA VAL A 94 -24.19 -3.86 7.28
C VAL A 94 -25.16 -2.86 6.63
N CYS A 95 -24.69 -2.07 5.65
CA CYS A 95 -25.53 -1.16 4.90
C CYS A 95 -26.66 -1.90 4.16
N LEU A 96 -26.35 -3.03 3.51
CA LEU A 96 -27.34 -3.85 2.83
C LEU A 96 -28.39 -4.42 3.80
N GLU A 97 -27.96 -4.91 4.95
CA GLU A 97 -28.87 -5.41 6.01
C GLU A 97 -29.85 -4.32 6.45
N ARG A 98 -29.37 -3.12 6.72
CA ARG A 98 -30.21 -1.97 7.08
C ARG A 98 -31.20 -1.57 5.98
N LEU A 99 -30.73 -1.60 4.71
CA LEU A 99 -31.63 -1.35 3.58
C LEU A 99 -32.69 -2.44 3.40
N ARG A 100 -32.34 -3.70 3.59
CA ARG A 100 -33.30 -4.82 3.54
C ARG A 100 -34.39 -4.69 4.59
N ALA A 101 -34.03 -4.24 5.79
CA ALA A 101 -35.00 -3.99 6.85
C ALA A 101 -36.09 -2.95 6.48
N VAL A 102 -35.83 -2.10 5.48
CA VAL A 102 -36.79 -1.11 4.96
C VAL A 102 -37.29 -1.45 3.55
N GLY A 103 -37.15 -2.70 3.11
CA GLY A 103 -37.72 -3.21 1.87
C GLY A 103 -36.85 -3.14 0.62
N PHE A 104 -35.54 -2.89 0.74
CA PHE A 104 -34.63 -2.91 -0.40
C PHE A 104 -34.40 -4.32 -0.93
N SER A 105 -34.66 -4.55 -2.21
CA SER A 105 -34.49 -5.85 -2.88
C SER A 105 -33.20 -6.01 -3.69
N GLY A 106 -32.36 -4.97 -3.74
CA GLY A 106 -31.13 -4.96 -4.55
C GLY A 106 -29.98 -5.76 -3.94
N GLY A 107 -28.94 -5.95 -4.74
CA GLY A 107 -27.76 -6.74 -4.37
C GLY A 107 -26.65 -5.95 -3.69
N LEU A 108 -25.71 -6.69 -3.10
CA LEU A 108 -24.55 -6.15 -2.39
C LEU A 108 -23.65 -5.28 -3.31
N THR A 109 -23.50 -5.66 -4.59
CA THR A 109 -22.68 -4.92 -5.57
C THR A 109 -23.19 -3.49 -5.74
N THR A 110 -24.51 -3.32 -5.87
CA THR A 110 -25.14 -2.00 -6.01
C THR A 110 -24.85 -1.10 -4.81
N VAL A 111 -24.88 -1.66 -3.60
CA VAL A 111 -24.52 -0.94 -2.37
C VAL A 111 -23.04 -0.59 -2.33
N LYS A 112 -22.15 -1.53 -2.72
CA LYS A 112 -20.70 -1.29 -2.81
C LYS A 112 -20.36 -0.15 -3.78
N ASP A 113 -20.96 -0.18 -4.97
CA ASP A 113 -20.74 0.83 -6.01
C ASP A 113 -21.20 2.22 -5.53
N TYR A 114 -22.34 2.29 -4.84
CA TYR A 114 -22.83 3.53 -4.25
C TYR A 114 -21.90 4.06 -3.17
N ILE A 115 -21.45 3.22 -2.24
CA ILE A 115 -20.49 3.60 -1.18
C ILE A 115 -19.18 4.11 -1.79
N ALA A 116 -18.67 3.43 -2.83
CA ALA A 116 -17.46 3.84 -3.53
C ALA A 116 -17.63 5.23 -4.20
N ALA A 117 -18.76 5.47 -4.86
CA ALA A 117 -19.05 6.74 -5.52
C ALA A 117 -19.28 7.90 -4.54
N LYS A 118 -19.70 7.60 -3.30
CA LYS A 118 -20.04 8.58 -2.27
C LYS A 118 -19.01 8.66 -1.14
N ARG A 119 -17.77 8.24 -1.38
CA ARG A 119 -16.69 8.26 -0.37
C ARG A 119 -16.48 9.63 0.29
N GLN A 120 -16.75 10.71 -0.42
CA GLN A 120 -16.66 12.06 0.12
C GLN A 120 -17.70 12.37 1.23
N LEU A 121 -18.80 11.64 1.26
CA LEU A 121 -19.82 11.77 2.33
C LEU A 121 -19.42 10.99 3.59
N VAL A 122 -18.48 10.07 3.47
CA VAL A 122 -17.93 9.40 4.64
C VAL A 122 -17.25 10.49 5.46
N ALA A 123 -17.88 10.88 6.57
CA ALA A 123 -17.19 11.70 7.55
C ALA A 123 -15.79 11.11 7.75
N PRO A 124 -14.73 11.92 7.76
CA PRO A 124 -13.45 11.43 8.19
C PRO A 124 -13.71 10.76 9.52
N GLN A 125 -13.68 9.42 9.55
CA GLN A 125 -13.91 8.69 10.80
C GLN A 125 -12.93 9.33 11.77
N GLY A 126 -13.49 10.01 12.78
CA GLY A 126 -12.72 10.67 13.80
C GLY A 126 -11.65 9.71 14.19
N SER A 127 -10.47 10.01 13.79
CA SER A 127 -9.27 9.19 13.71
C SER A 127 -9.47 7.81 14.32
N ARG A 128 -9.44 6.76 13.49
CA ARG A 128 -8.94 5.47 13.96
C ARG A 128 -7.61 5.76 14.63
N GLY A 129 -7.62 6.05 15.97
CA GLY A 129 -6.55 6.62 16.74
C GLY A 129 -5.90 7.81 16.03
N ARG A 130 -5.92 9.02 16.60
CA ARG A 130 -5.14 10.15 16.08
C ARG A 130 -3.86 9.59 15.52
N ARG A 131 -3.57 9.81 14.23
CA ARG A 131 -2.24 9.50 13.70
C ARG A 131 -1.30 10.25 14.61
N PHE A 132 -0.60 9.49 15.44
CA PHE A 132 0.39 10.02 16.35
C PHE A 132 1.43 10.69 15.45
N THR A 133 1.41 12.00 15.38
CA THR A 133 2.40 12.81 14.68
C THR A 133 3.51 13.11 15.66
N THR A 134 4.72 13.03 15.20
CA THR A 134 5.93 13.33 15.98
C THR A 134 6.71 14.40 15.28
N GLU A 135 7.42 15.17 16.06
CA GLU A 135 8.44 16.07 15.56
C GLU A 135 9.64 15.27 15.01
N PRO A 136 10.45 15.88 14.14
CA PRO A 136 11.73 15.32 13.71
C PRO A 136 12.57 14.85 14.91
N GLY A 137 13.25 13.69 14.79
CA GLY A 137 14.10 13.12 15.86
C GLY A 137 13.38 12.72 17.14
N GLU A 138 12.07 12.93 17.25
CA GLU A 138 11.34 12.69 18.48
C GLU A 138 11.18 11.22 18.80
N ALA A 139 10.71 10.42 17.81
CA ALA A 139 10.31 9.04 18.08
C ALA A 139 10.72 8.05 17.00
N TYR A 140 11.31 6.93 17.41
CA TYR A 140 11.47 5.75 16.58
C TYR A 140 10.66 4.60 17.13
N GLN A 141 10.16 3.74 16.24
CA GLN A 141 9.50 2.48 16.62
C GLN A 141 10.45 1.33 16.36
N MET A 142 10.57 0.39 17.28
CA MET A 142 11.34 -0.83 17.07
C MET A 142 10.56 -2.09 17.37
N ASP A 143 10.90 -3.16 16.65
CA ASP A 143 10.37 -4.51 16.86
C ASP A 143 11.28 -5.59 16.35
N TRP A 144 10.99 -6.83 16.76
CA TRP A 144 11.58 -8.04 16.22
C TRP A 144 10.63 -8.74 15.26
N GLY A 145 11.17 -9.13 14.11
CA GLY A 145 10.54 -10.10 13.22
C GLY A 145 11.30 -11.42 13.24
N PHE A 146 10.59 -12.56 13.20
CA PHE A 146 11.23 -13.87 13.09
C PHE A 146 10.94 -14.48 11.72
N THR A 147 11.97 -15.06 11.10
CA THR A 147 11.87 -15.64 9.78
C THR A 147 12.84 -16.81 9.63
N LYS A 148 12.57 -17.67 8.65
CA LYS A 148 13.53 -18.63 8.14
C LYS A 148 14.21 -18.04 6.93
N VAL A 149 15.49 -18.27 6.79
CA VAL A 149 16.33 -17.84 5.68
C VAL A 149 16.96 -19.08 5.06
N VAL A 150 17.08 -19.07 3.74
CA VAL A 150 17.70 -20.16 3.00
C VAL A 150 19.14 -19.77 2.67
N ASP A 151 20.10 -20.60 3.08
CA ASP A 151 21.52 -20.45 2.75
C ASP A 151 21.83 -20.93 1.33
N TYR A 152 23.02 -20.67 0.83
CA TYR A 152 23.47 -21.05 -0.52
C TYR A 152 23.48 -22.56 -0.77
N ASP A 153 23.66 -23.36 0.28
CA ASP A 153 23.63 -24.84 0.21
C ASP A 153 22.18 -25.40 0.28
N GLY A 154 21.17 -24.53 0.37
CA GLY A 154 19.76 -24.87 0.49
C GLY A 154 19.31 -25.19 1.92
N SER A 155 20.20 -25.12 2.92
CA SER A 155 19.82 -25.28 4.33
C SER A 155 19.00 -24.07 4.84
N GLU A 156 18.07 -24.35 5.76
CA GLU A 156 17.26 -23.29 6.40
C GLU A 156 17.78 -23.02 7.80
N TYR A 157 17.88 -21.75 8.15
CA TYR A 157 18.15 -21.30 9.51
C TYR A 157 17.17 -20.23 9.97
N ASN A 158 16.98 -20.14 11.29
CA ASN A 158 16.13 -19.10 11.88
C ASN A 158 16.95 -17.82 12.07
N ALA A 159 16.38 -16.71 11.68
CA ALA A 159 16.95 -15.39 11.91
C ALA A 159 15.92 -14.47 12.60
N ALA A 160 16.43 -13.67 13.54
CA ALA A 160 15.68 -12.58 14.17
C ALA A 160 16.02 -11.28 13.44
N CYS A 161 15.03 -10.66 12.82
CA CYS A 161 15.13 -9.37 12.16
C CYS A 161 14.84 -8.27 13.17
N PHE A 162 15.86 -7.52 13.55
CA PHE A 162 15.68 -6.23 14.23
C PHE A 162 15.19 -5.22 13.21
N ALA A 163 14.14 -4.49 13.55
CA ALA A 163 13.57 -3.46 12.69
C ALA A 163 13.33 -2.17 13.47
N MET A 164 13.80 -1.05 12.93
CA MET A 164 13.57 0.28 13.49
C MET A 164 13.10 1.22 12.39
N VAL A 165 12.15 2.10 12.73
CA VAL A 165 11.62 3.10 11.79
C VAL A 165 11.38 4.43 12.49
N CYS A 166 11.82 5.51 11.86
CA CYS A 166 11.50 6.87 12.30
C CYS A 166 10.00 7.13 12.16
N HIS A 167 9.37 7.61 13.23
CA HIS A 167 7.93 7.87 13.18
C HIS A 167 7.59 9.10 12.33
N HIS A 168 8.45 10.09 12.26
CA HIS A 168 8.26 11.30 11.48
C HIS A 168 8.47 11.06 9.97
N CYS A 169 9.72 10.85 9.55
CA CYS A 169 10.11 10.78 8.14
C CYS A 169 9.94 9.40 7.50
N GLY A 170 9.80 8.34 8.30
CA GLY A 170 9.68 6.96 7.78
C GLY A 170 11.01 6.32 7.41
N GLN A 171 12.15 6.96 7.68
CA GLN A 171 13.45 6.33 7.50
C GLN A 171 13.53 5.05 8.32
N GLN A 172 14.09 3.99 7.73
CA GLN A 172 14.05 2.65 8.31
C GLN A 172 15.41 1.99 8.30
N TYR A 173 15.61 1.12 9.29
CA TYR A 173 16.79 0.27 9.44
C TYR A 173 16.36 -1.15 9.79
N ILE A 174 16.97 -2.13 9.17
CA ILE A 174 16.80 -3.55 9.52
C ILE A 174 18.16 -4.23 9.60
N GLU A 175 18.29 -5.19 10.53
CA GLU A 175 19.45 -6.04 10.69
C GLU A 175 19.03 -7.42 11.21
N PHE A 176 19.74 -8.45 10.81
CA PHE A 176 19.41 -9.82 11.17
C PHE A 176 20.44 -10.39 12.15
N PHE A 177 19.91 -11.13 13.12
CA PHE A 177 20.67 -11.76 14.18
C PHE A 177 20.29 -13.23 14.35
N PRO A 178 21.14 -14.08 14.94
CA PRO A 178 20.78 -15.47 15.22
C PRO A 178 19.60 -15.60 16.21
N ASN A 179 19.38 -14.60 17.06
CA ASN A 179 18.31 -14.58 18.06
C ASN A 179 18.00 -13.15 18.50
N ALA A 180 16.89 -12.98 19.25
CA ALA A 180 16.46 -11.69 19.81
C ALA A 180 16.88 -11.49 21.29
N LYS A 181 18.05 -11.99 21.68
CA LYS A 181 18.59 -11.75 23.03
C LYS A 181 19.00 -10.29 23.22
N GLN A 182 19.24 -9.93 24.47
CA GLN A 182 19.50 -8.55 24.86
C GLN A 182 20.78 -7.97 24.25
N GLU A 183 21.82 -8.79 24.09
CA GLU A 183 23.07 -8.36 23.45
C GLU A 183 22.82 -7.93 21.99
N ASN A 184 22.08 -8.75 21.26
CA ASN A 184 21.73 -8.47 19.87
C ASN A 184 20.78 -7.26 19.74
N LEU A 185 19.91 -7.05 20.74
CA LEU A 185 19.07 -5.84 20.81
C LEU A 185 19.94 -4.58 20.92
N PHE A 186 20.93 -4.59 21.82
CA PHE A 186 21.82 -3.43 21.99
C PHE A 186 22.65 -3.15 20.76
N ILE A 187 23.20 -4.19 20.13
CA ILE A 187 23.95 -4.07 18.87
C ILE A 187 23.07 -3.47 17.78
N GLY A 188 21.90 -4.04 17.56
CA GLY A 188 20.94 -3.55 16.54
C GLY A 188 20.50 -2.11 16.78
N MET A 189 20.28 -1.73 18.06
CA MET A 189 19.96 -0.35 18.41
C MET A 189 21.13 0.60 18.17
N LEU A 190 22.35 0.24 18.54
CA LEU A 190 23.53 1.06 18.30
C LEU A 190 23.78 1.27 16.79
N HIS A 191 23.68 0.20 16.00
CA HIS A 191 23.83 0.30 14.55
C HIS A 191 22.73 1.16 13.94
N ALA A 192 21.47 0.99 14.36
CA ALA A 192 20.37 1.83 13.92
C ALA A 192 20.56 3.30 14.29
N PHE A 193 21.04 3.59 15.50
CA PHE A 193 21.34 4.96 15.93
C PHE A 193 22.52 5.56 15.18
N GLY A 194 23.53 4.77 14.84
CA GLY A 194 24.62 5.19 13.96
C GLY A 194 24.14 5.53 12.53
N TYR A 195 23.09 4.84 12.06
CA TYR A 195 22.53 5.02 10.74
C TYR A 195 21.48 6.13 10.65
N MET A 196 20.67 6.33 11.70
CA MET A 196 19.49 7.21 11.69
C MET A 196 19.57 8.34 12.75
N GLY A 197 20.62 8.42 13.55
CA GLY A 197 20.68 9.31 14.72
C GLY A 197 19.92 8.74 15.94
N ILE A 198 20.16 9.37 17.11
CA ILE A 198 19.57 8.97 18.38
C ILE A 198 18.25 9.73 18.58
N PRO A 199 17.09 9.05 18.70
CA PRO A 199 15.82 9.73 18.91
C PRO A 199 15.66 10.18 20.38
N LYS A 200 14.74 11.10 20.63
CA LYS A 200 14.35 11.46 21.99
C LYS A 200 13.79 10.24 22.74
N TYR A 201 12.98 9.43 22.07
CA TYR A 201 12.51 8.17 22.66
C TYR A 201 12.26 7.07 21.61
N VAL A 202 12.40 5.83 22.06
CA VAL A 202 12.08 4.63 21.30
C VAL A 202 10.76 4.04 21.80
N LEU A 203 9.84 3.76 20.87
CA LEU A 203 8.58 3.10 21.14
C LEU A 203 8.71 1.60 20.84
N THR A 204 8.43 0.76 21.82
CA THR A 204 8.53 -0.70 21.67
C THR A 204 7.40 -1.46 22.37
N GLY A 205 7.29 -2.75 22.09
CA GLY A 205 6.42 -3.67 22.83
C GLY A 205 6.99 -4.02 24.20
N ASN A 206 6.24 -4.83 24.96
CA ASN A 206 6.68 -5.32 26.26
C ASN A 206 7.62 -6.52 26.07
N MET A 207 8.81 -6.29 25.51
CA MET A 207 9.84 -7.32 25.32
C MET A 207 10.56 -7.61 26.64
N LYS A 208 10.81 -8.89 26.96
CA LYS A 208 11.53 -9.29 28.18
C LYS A 208 12.97 -8.78 28.24
N SER A 209 13.59 -8.49 27.12
CA SER A 209 14.91 -7.86 27.02
C SER A 209 14.91 -6.36 27.36
N VAL A 210 13.73 -5.74 27.46
CA VAL A 210 13.54 -4.30 27.73
C VAL A 210 12.89 -4.09 29.10
N VAL A 211 11.82 -4.80 29.39
CA VAL A 211 11.00 -4.61 30.59
C VAL A 211 10.74 -5.95 31.29
N LEU A 212 10.89 -5.98 32.59
CA LEU A 212 10.61 -7.15 33.44
C LEU A 212 9.10 -7.33 33.59
N HIS A 213 8.45 -6.32 34.11
CA HIS A 213 7.00 -6.27 34.35
C HIS A 213 6.55 -4.81 34.50
N ARG A 214 5.27 -4.60 34.79
CA ARG A 214 4.74 -3.33 35.26
C ARG A 214 4.44 -3.43 36.77
N ASP A 215 4.71 -2.36 37.49
CA ASP A 215 4.34 -2.25 38.89
C ASP A 215 2.83 -2.06 39.10
N PHE A 216 2.38 -1.93 40.32
CA PHE A 216 0.96 -1.75 40.68
C PHE A 216 0.36 -0.45 40.14
N GLU A 217 1.17 0.54 39.85
CA GLU A 217 0.75 1.83 39.26
C GLU A 217 0.80 1.79 37.73
N GLY A 218 1.26 0.67 37.15
CA GLY A 218 1.38 0.47 35.70
C GLY A 218 2.66 1.03 35.10
N HIS A 219 3.61 1.48 35.91
CA HIS A 219 4.93 1.93 35.44
C HIS A 219 5.82 0.75 35.06
N PRO A 220 6.68 0.90 34.05
CA PRO A 220 7.58 -0.17 33.65
C PRO A 220 8.71 -0.35 34.68
N VAL A 221 8.93 -1.59 35.05
CA VAL A 221 10.15 -2.01 35.76
C VAL A 221 11.13 -2.52 34.71
N TRP A 222 12.15 -1.71 34.44
CA TRP A 222 13.10 -1.97 33.36
C TRP A 222 14.05 -3.12 33.69
N GLN A 223 14.54 -3.82 32.66
CA GLN A 223 15.74 -4.62 32.76
C GLN A 223 16.92 -3.70 33.16
N LYS A 224 17.70 -4.11 34.14
CA LYS A 224 18.78 -3.29 34.69
C LYS A 224 19.80 -2.83 33.64
N ASP A 225 20.23 -3.76 32.81
CA ASP A 225 21.19 -3.46 31.74
C ASP A 225 20.60 -2.57 30.65
N TYR A 226 19.30 -2.75 30.33
CA TYR A 226 18.59 -1.89 29.40
C TYR A 226 18.42 -0.47 29.95
N GLU A 227 18.11 -0.33 31.23
CA GLU A 227 18.03 0.98 31.89
C GLU A 227 19.38 1.71 31.89
N SER A 228 20.46 0.99 32.17
CA SER A 228 21.82 1.51 32.06
C SER A 228 22.15 1.93 30.63
N PHE A 229 21.79 1.11 29.65
CA PHE A 229 21.97 1.40 28.23
C PHE A 229 21.22 2.68 27.79
N MET A 230 19.96 2.85 28.21
CA MET A 230 19.20 4.08 27.93
C MET A 230 19.88 5.32 28.48
N LYS A 231 20.38 5.24 29.71
CA LYS A 231 21.08 6.36 30.37
C LYS A 231 22.39 6.70 29.68
N THR A 232 23.17 5.68 29.31
CA THR A 232 24.48 5.84 28.66
C THR A 232 24.36 6.43 27.27
N VAL A 233 23.39 5.96 26.47
CA VAL A 233 23.16 6.41 25.07
C VAL A 233 22.37 7.73 25.02
N GLY A 234 21.56 8.02 26.04
CA GLY A 234 20.86 9.30 26.16
C GLY A 234 19.49 9.34 25.50
N PHE A 235 18.76 8.21 25.46
CA PHE A 235 17.39 8.17 24.95
C PHE A 235 16.41 7.66 26.02
N GLN A 236 15.12 7.82 25.78
CA GLN A 236 14.06 7.27 26.62
C GLN A 236 13.34 6.13 25.89
N THR A 237 12.64 5.27 26.64
CA THR A 237 11.77 4.24 26.05
C THR A 237 10.34 4.42 26.53
N LYS A 238 9.40 4.33 25.57
CA LYS A 238 7.97 4.28 25.83
C LYS A 238 7.45 2.90 25.44
N LEU A 239 6.72 2.25 26.33
CA LEU A 239 6.09 0.97 26.06
C LEU A 239 4.71 1.18 25.46
N CYS A 240 4.42 0.43 24.40
CA CYS A 240 3.06 0.36 23.86
C CYS A 240 2.09 -0.17 24.93
N LYS A 241 0.89 0.41 25.00
CA LYS A 241 -0.16 -0.12 25.86
C LYS A 241 -0.54 -1.52 25.37
N PRO A 242 -0.67 -2.50 26.27
CA PRO A 242 -1.15 -3.84 25.89
C PRO A 242 -2.49 -3.73 25.13
N ARG A 243 -2.66 -4.53 24.07
CA ARG A 243 -3.88 -4.56 23.22
C ARG A 243 -4.27 -3.23 22.53
N HIS A 244 -3.35 -2.26 22.42
CA HIS A 244 -3.54 -1.07 21.59
C HIS A 244 -2.61 -1.10 20.36
N PRO A 245 -2.99 -1.76 19.25
CA PRO A 245 -2.14 -1.97 18.09
C PRO A 245 -1.80 -0.68 17.33
N PHE A 246 -2.51 0.42 17.59
CA PHE A 246 -2.35 1.66 16.83
C PHE A 246 -1.05 2.42 17.07
N THR A 247 -0.37 2.16 18.17
CA THR A 247 0.86 2.88 18.56
C THR A 247 2.11 2.33 17.86
N LYS A 248 2.08 1.08 17.39
CA LYS A 248 3.23 0.36 16.80
C LYS A 248 3.09 0.03 15.31
N GLY A 249 2.07 0.56 14.67
CA GLY A 249 1.67 0.16 13.31
C GLY A 249 2.69 0.46 12.20
N LYS A 250 3.69 1.33 12.40
CA LYS A 250 4.73 1.59 11.40
C LYS A 250 5.76 0.47 11.36
N VAL A 251 6.30 0.07 12.51
CA VAL A 251 7.30 -1.01 12.55
C VAL A 251 6.69 -2.39 12.28
N GLU A 252 5.44 -2.64 12.66
CA GLU A 252 4.73 -3.87 12.27
C GLU A 252 4.56 -3.98 10.76
N ARG A 253 4.26 -2.87 10.09
CA ARG A 253 4.24 -2.82 8.62
C ARG A 253 5.62 -3.01 8.02
N LEU A 254 6.67 -2.44 8.63
CA LEU A 254 8.03 -2.66 8.18
C LEU A 254 8.42 -4.13 8.28
N VAL A 255 8.18 -4.80 9.40
CA VAL A 255 8.46 -6.23 9.58
C VAL A 255 7.72 -7.08 8.53
N ARG A 256 6.46 -6.77 8.24
CA ARG A 256 5.71 -7.44 7.17
C ARG A 256 6.34 -7.17 5.80
N PHE A 257 6.67 -5.92 5.50
CA PHE A 257 7.28 -5.52 4.23
C PHE A 257 8.64 -6.18 4.00
N VAL A 258 9.43 -6.35 5.06
CA VAL A 258 10.69 -7.14 4.99
C VAL A 258 10.40 -8.56 4.52
N LYS A 259 9.40 -9.23 5.08
CA LYS A 259 9.03 -10.60 4.68
C LYS A 259 8.49 -10.68 3.25
N GLU A 260 7.63 -9.76 2.86
CA GLU A 260 6.93 -9.78 1.57
C GLU A 260 7.75 -9.19 0.41
N ASN A 261 8.75 -8.36 0.70
CA ASN A 261 9.57 -7.67 -0.31
C ASN A 261 11.04 -8.05 -0.24
N PHE A 262 11.70 -7.86 0.91
CA PHE A 262 13.13 -8.09 1.03
C PHE A 262 13.49 -9.58 0.95
N LEU A 263 12.78 -10.42 1.71
CA LEU A 263 13.08 -11.86 1.80
C LEU A 263 12.41 -12.69 0.69
N ALA A 264 11.32 -12.20 0.11
CA ALA A 264 10.52 -12.97 -0.84
C ALA A 264 11.31 -13.42 -2.06
N GLY A 265 11.39 -14.75 -2.25
CA GLY A 265 12.03 -15.37 -3.42
C GLY A 265 13.55 -15.20 -3.50
N ARG A 266 14.23 -14.83 -2.42
CA ARG A 266 15.69 -14.65 -2.39
C ARG A 266 16.38 -15.77 -1.62
N VAL A 267 17.51 -16.21 -2.17
CA VAL A 267 18.54 -16.97 -1.46
C VAL A 267 19.58 -15.95 -1.00
N LEU A 268 19.79 -15.83 0.31
CA LEU A 268 20.53 -14.71 0.90
C LEU A 268 21.79 -15.15 1.64
N GLY A 269 22.10 -16.45 1.62
CA GLY A 269 23.29 -17.01 2.24
C GLY A 269 23.31 -16.85 3.77
N ASN A 270 24.49 -16.69 4.33
CA ASN A 270 24.68 -16.54 5.78
C ASN A 270 24.23 -15.14 6.30
N ILE A 271 24.21 -14.98 7.63
CA ILE A 271 23.78 -13.72 8.27
C ILE A 271 24.60 -12.50 7.82
N THR A 272 25.89 -12.67 7.52
CA THR A 272 26.74 -11.55 7.09
C THR A 272 26.33 -11.05 5.70
N ASP A 273 26.08 -11.94 4.75
CA ASP A 273 25.62 -11.59 3.42
C ASP A 273 24.19 -11.04 3.45
N LEU A 274 23.34 -11.64 4.29
CA LEU A 274 22.00 -11.17 4.57
C LEU A 274 22.00 -9.72 5.08
N ASN A 275 22.87 -9.38 6.01
CA ASN A 275 22.97 -8.02 6.57
C ASN A 275 23.56 -7.02 5.58
N ARG A 276 24.51 -7.42 4.73
CA ARG A 276 24.99 -6.57 3.63
C ARG A 276 23.84 -6.22 2.68
N ALA A 277 23.09 -7.22 2.25
CA ALA A 277 21.93 -7.01 1.39
C ALA A 277 20.81 -6.20 2.06
N ALA A 278 20.62 -6.36 3.38
CA ALA A 278 19.65 -5.60 4.16
C ALA A 278 20.01 -4.11 4.23
N LEU A 279 21.28 -3.79 4.44
CA LEU A 279 21.76 -2.40 4.47
C LEU A 279 21.60 -1.71 3.11
N GLU A 280 21.94 -2.39 2.02
CA GLU A 280 21.71 -1.89 0.65
C GLU A 280 20.23 -1.70 0.36
N TRP A 281 19.37 -2.62 0.84
CA TRP A 281 17.92 -2.51 0.70
C TRP A 281 17.39 -1.32 1.48
N CYS A 282 17.83 -1.10 2.74
CA CYS A 282 17.48 0.07 3.53
C CYS A 282 17.85 1.36 2.80
N SER A 283 19.07 1.44 2.26
CA SER A 283 19.52 2.62 1.51
C SER A 283 18.60 2.92 0.32
N ARG A 284 18.27 1.90 -0.50
CA ARG A 284 17.34 2.08 -1.63
C ARG A 284 15.94 2.51 -1.19
N GLN A 285 15.40 1.91 -0.11
CA GLN A 285 14.09 2.29 0.40
C GLN A 285 14.08 3.72 0.93
N ASN A 286 15.11 4.10 1.69
CA ASN A 286 15.22 5.44 2.28
C ASN A 286 15.47 6.55 1.25
N SER A 287 16.05 6.21 0.08
CA SER A 287 16.26 7.12 -1.05
C SER A 287 15.08 7.19 -2.03
N SER A 288 14.02 6.41 -1.80
CA SER A 288 12.84 6.37 -2.68
C SER A 288 11.71 7.23 -2.11
N TYR A 289 10.89 7.82 -3.00
CA TYR A 289 9.73 8.60 -2.58
C TYR A 289 8.65 7.72 -1.92
N HIS A 290 8.19 8.11 -0.76
CA HIS A 290 7.12 7.43 -0.02
C HIS A 290 5.83 8.27 0.04
N ASN A 291 4.74 7.76 -0.52
CA ASN A 291 3.43 8.42 -0.47
C ASN A 291 2.92 8.67 0.96
N ALA A 292 3.29 7.79 1.91
CA ALA A 292 2.82 7.89 3.30
C ALA A 292 3.39 9.10 4.05
N THR A 293 4.58 9.57 3.67
CA THR A 293 5.27 10.73 4.24
C THR A 293 5.34 11.90 3.27
N ALA A 294 4.84 11.70 2.03
CA ALA A 294 4.89 12.66 0.93
C ALA A 294 6.31 13.20 0.66
N GLY A 295 7.32 12.33 0.74
CA GLY A 295 8.72 12.72 0.52
C GLY A 295 9.66 11.53 0.50
N VAL A 296 10.94 11.82 0.31
CA VAL A 296 12.04 10.86 0.41
C VAL A 296 12.48 10.79 1.87
N PRO A 297 12.41 9.61 2.53
CA PRO A 297 12.73 9.51 3.96
C PRO A 297 14.09 10.06 4.36
N GLN A 298 15.12 9.84 3.55
CA GLN A 298 16.47 10.35 3.81
C GLN A 298 16.51 11.88 3.77
N GLU A 299 15.94 12.51 2.75
CA GLU A 299 15.91 13.97 2.62
C GLU A 299 15.11 14.61 3.76
N LEU A 300 13.96 14.02 4.10
CA LEU A 300 13.15 14.45 5.24
C LEU A 300 13.88 14.25 6.57
N HIS A 301 14.82 13.31 6.65
CA HIS A 301 15.63 13.04 7.84
C HIS A 301 16.79 14.02 7.98
N GLU A 302 17.47 14.34 6.89
CA GLU A 302 18.63 15.27 6.84
C GLU A 302 18.21 16.75 6.99
N SER A 303 16.92 17.05 6.86
CA SER A 303 16.39 18.43 6.95
C SER A 303 16.21 18.96 8.38
N TRP A 304 16.68 18.24 9.43
CA TRP A 304 16.54 18.61 10.85
C TRP A 304 17.79 18.45 11.73
#